data_7697805bfb763ba13b6206f9b6193cd4
#
_entry.id   7697805bfb763ba13b6206f9b6193cd4
#
_cell.length_a   1.000
_cell.length_b   1.000
_cell.length_c   1.000
_cell.angle_alpha   90.00
_cell.angle_beta   90.00
_cell.angle_gamma   90.00
#
_symmetry.space_group_name_H-M   'P 1'
#
loop_
_entity.id
_entity.type
_entity.pdbx_description
1 polymer ?
#
loop_
_entity_poly.entity_id
_entity_poly.type
_entity_poly.pdbx_seq_one_letter_code
_entity_poly.pdbx_strand_id
1 'polypeptide(L)'
;MTPCLFLVLTLIPTLACLPDSPQNPQDGTLGSGAASAAAAAVDQQFIADILSRIARTGAEVGVAFRTLDGKMEWFSRADDVFHAASTMKIPVMIELFHQAREGKVKLDDPLIIKNEFHSLVDGSIYTLDGADDSEADLYKAIGQTRTLSQLCELMITVSSNFATNLLIEKLGVDNIRATVTSLHADGMNMRRGVEDNKAYEKGMNNTTTARGLLILLEAIAKGRAVDPDSSRQMVEILTRQKFNDAIPAGLPPGTRIAHKTGDITKIHHDAAIVYAPRPFVLVILVRGMAELKDSAALMADIARRIYQSAKQNTSSGPVATSKAIE
;
A
#
# COMPACT_ATOMS: atom_id res chain seq x y z
N MET A 1 19.87 13.19 -61.77
CA MET A 1 20.45 12.09 -62.56
C MET A 1 20.10 10.80 -61.82
N THR A 2 19.29 10.00 -62.48
CA THR A 2 18.90 8.59 -62.35
C THR A 2 18.24 8.09 -61.05
N PRO A 3 16.95 7.74 -61.09
CA PRO A 3 16.28 7.00 -60.05
C PRO A 3 16.45 5.48 -60.26
N CYS A 4 16.65 4.75 -59.17
CA CYS A 4 16.64 3.30 -59.18
C CYS A 4 15.26 2.78 -58.75
N LEU A 5 14.63 2.08 -59.68
CA LEU A 5 13.33 1.43 -59.63
C LEU A 5 13.50 0.08 -58.93
N PHE A 6 12.78 -0.21 -57.86
CA PHE A 6 12.69 -1.57 -57.28
C PHE A 6 11.30 -2.17 -57.54
N LEU A 7 11.36 -3.28 -58.23
CA LEU A 7 10.29 -4.13 -58.70
C LEU A 7 9.64 -4.91 -57.52
N VAL A 8 8.31 -4.80 -57.41
CA VAL A 8 7.53 -5.60 -56.46
C VAL A 8 7.10 -6.89 -57.15
N LEU A 9 7.52 -8.02 -56.65
CA LEU A 9 7.12 -9.34 -57.12
C LEU A 9 6.05 -9.90 -56.16
N THR A 10 4.80 -9.98 -56.60
CA THR A 10 3.69 -10.64 -55.91
C THR A 10 3.70 -12.12 -56.21
N LEU A 11 3.82 -12.97 -55.17
CA LEU A 11 3.57 -14.42 -55.28
C LEU A 11 2.22 -14.73 -54.63
N ILE A 12 1.34 -15.33 -55.45
CA ILE A 12 0.06 -15.93 -55.06
C ILE A 12 0.30 -17.42 -54.79
N PRO A 13 -0.11 -17.98 -53.64
CA PRO A 13 -0.13 -19.43 -53.47
C PRO A 13 -1.50 -20.00 -53.84
N THR A 14 -1.44 -21.03 -54.66
CA THR A 14 -2.51 -21.89 -55.13
C THR A 14 -3.14 -22.73 -54.03
N LEU A 15 -4.48 -22.81 -54.11
CA LEU A 15 -5.38 -23.66 -53.34
C LEU A 15 -5.26 -25.12 -53.79
N ALA A 16 -5.06 -26.07 -52.89
CA ALA A 16 -5.23 -27.49 -53.14
C ALA A 16 -6.21 -28.12 -52.16
N CYS A 17 -7.16 -28.86 -52.72
CA CYS A 17 -8.29 -29.52 -52.07
C CYS A 17 -7.93 -30.74 -51.24
N LEU A 18 -8.84 -31.04 -50.34
CA LEU A 18 -9.07 -32.12 -49.36
C LEU A 18 -8.87 -33.56 -49.87
N PRO A 19 -8.81 -34.56 -48.94
CA PRO A 19 -10.03 -35.36 -48.69
C PRO A 19 -10.40 -35.62 -47.24
N ASP A 20 -11.69 -35.95 -47.06
CA ASP A 20 -12.46 -36.25 -45.84
C ASP A 20 -12.15 -37.58 -45.17
N SER A 21 -12.30 -37.55 -43.81
CA SER A 21 -12.90 -38.57 -42.91
C SER A 21 -12.12 -39.83 -42.52
N PRO A 22 -12.31 -40.43 -41.32
CA PRO A 22 -13.55 -40.53 -40.53
C PRO A 22 -13.47 -40.20 -39.02
N GLN A 23 -14.59 -39.92 -38.43
CA GLN A 23 -14.88 -39.86 -36.99
C GLN A 23 -14.80 -41.25 -36.34
N ASN A 24 -14.32 -41.27 -35.08
CA ASN A 24 -14.85 -42.16 -34.03
C ASN A 24 -14.57 -41.58 -32.64
N PRO A 25 -15.51 -41.71 -31.71
CA PRO A 25 -15.50 -41.03 -30.44
C PRO A 25 -14.94 -41.91 -29.34
N GLN A 26 -14.39 -41.34 -28.31
CA GLN A 26 -14.63 -41.62 -26.91
C GLN A 26 -13.51 -41.11 -25.99
N ASP A 27 -13.97 -40.49 -24.90
CA ASP A 27 -13.47 -40.44 -23.54
C ASP A 27 -12.16 -39.73 -23.24
N GLY A 28 -12.30 -38.75 -22.34
CA GLY A 28 -11.21 -38.16 -21.62
C GLY A 28 -11.50 -36.75 -21.09
N THR A 29 -12.63 -36.61 -20.36
CA THR A 29 -12.84 -35.43 -19.50
C THR A 29 -11.75 -35.33 -18.45
N LEU A 30 -10.78 -34.46 -18.65
CA LEU A 30 -10.02 -33.86 -17.55
C LEU A 30 -10.37 -32.38 -17.56
N GLY A 31 -11.43 -32.06 -16.84
CA GLY A 31 -11.79 -30.72 -16.50
C GLY A 31 -10.73 -30.11 -15.58
N SER A 32 -9.88 -29.25 -16.11
CA SER A 32 -9.12 -28.32 -15.30
C SER A 32 -10.09 -27.21 -14.87
N GLY A 33 -10.95 -27.51 -13.92
CA GLY A 33 -11.72 -26.56 -13.17
C GLY A 33 -10.81 -25.83 -12.20
N ALA A 34 -10.02 -24.87 -12.67
CA ALA A 34 -9.55 -23.78 -11.82
C ALA A 34 -10.78 -22.96 -11.47
N ALA A 35 -11.53 -23.40 -10.46
CA ALA A 35 -12.54 -22.61 -9.78
C ALA A 35 -11.77 -21.44 -9.13
N SER A 36 -11.72 -20.31 -9.81
CA SER A 36 -11.56 -19.02 -9.18
C SER A 36 -12.70 -18.94 -8.14
N ALA A 37 -12.37 -19.17 -6.87
CA ALA A 37 -13.30 -18.90 -5.78
C ALA A 37 -13.60 -17.41 -5.83
N ALA A 38 -14.73 -17.04 -6.44
CA ALA A 38 -15.20 -15.65 -6.47
C ALA A 38 -15.22 -15.17 -5.02
N ALA A 39 -14.47 -14.13 -4.73
CA ALA A 39 -14.50 -13.50 -3.42
C ALA A 39 -15.95 -13.13 -3.10
N ALA A 40 -16.45 -13.50 -1.91
CA ALA A 40 -17.80 -13.16 -1.51
C ALA A 40 -17.95 -11.65 -1.54
N ALA A 41 -18.89 -11.14 -2.34
CA ALA A 41 -19.16 -9.72 -2.41
C ALA A 41 -19.57 -9.21 -1.02
N VAL A 42 -19.00 -8.08 -0.61
CA VAL A 42 -19.49 -7.35 0.56
C VAL A 42 -20.94 -6.95 0.28
N ASP A 43 -21.81 -7.02 1.30
CA ASP A 43 -23.24 -6.72 1.19
C ASP A 43 -23.48 -5.38 0.46
N GLN A 44 -24.28 -5.38 -0.60
CA GLN A 44 -24.55 -4.22 -1.45
C GLN A 44 -25.18 -3.07 -0.65
N GLN A 45 -26.07 -3.38 0.31
CA GLN A 45 -26.69 -2.36 1.18
C GLN A 45 -25.64 -1.69 2.08
N PHE A 46 -24.70 -2.47 2.60
CA PHE A 46 -23.57 -2.00 3.39
C PHE A 46 -22.67 -1.04 2.60
N ILE A 47 -22.34 -1.41 1.35
CA ILE A 47 -21.55 -0.55 0.44
C ILE A 47 -22.30 0.75 0.16
N ALA A 48 -23.61 0.69 -0.16
CA ALA A 48 -24.41 1.87 -0.45
C ALA A 48 -24.47 2.85 0.73
N ASP A 49 -24.52 2.34 1.96
CA ASP A 49 -24.52 3.17 3.17
C ASP A 49 -23.15 3.89 3.36
N ILE A 50 -22.04 3.20 3.16
CA ILE A 50 -20.70 3.84 3.20
C ILE A 50 -20.59 4.92 2.12
N LEU A 51 -20.96 4.61 0.88
CA LEU A 51 -20.87 5.56 -0.23
C LEU A 51 -21.76 6.79 0.00
N SER A 52 -22.95 6.60 0.57
CA SER A 52 -23.84 7.70 0.95
C SER A 52 -23.20 8.63 2.02
N ARG A 53 -22.48 8.06 2.97
CA ARG A 53 -21.75 8.84 4.00
C ARG A 53 -20.61 9.63 3.39
N ILE A 54 -19.81 9.01 2.55
CA ILE A 54 -18.74 9.69 1.80
C ILE A 54 -19.31 10.85 1.00
N ALA A 55 -20.39 10.63 0.23
CA ALA A 55 -20.99 11.63 -0.62
C ALA A 55 -21.47 12.87 0.15
N ARG A 56 -21.98 12.70 1.39
CA ARG A 56 -22.41 13.84 2.24
C ARG A 56 -21.28 14.74 2.68
N THR A 57 -20.03 14.29 2.67
CA THR A 57 -18.87 15.10 3.07
C THR A 57 -18.38 16.01 1.95
N GLY A 58 -18.71 15.73 0.69
CA GLY A 58 -18.12 16.37 -0.49
C GLY A 58 -16.65 16.04 -0.71
N ALA A 59 -16.06 15.17 0.11
CA ALA A 59 -14.66 14.76 -0.01
C ALA A 59 -14.46 13.70 -1.09
N GLU A 60 -13.23 13.63 -1.60
CA GLU A 60 -12.77 12.52 -2.41
C GLU A 60 -12.16 11.44 -1.50
N VAL A 61 -12.71 10.21 -1.57
CA VAL A 61 -12.29 9.11 -0.70
C VAL A 61 -11.98 7.87 -1.54
N GLY A 62 -10.72 7.41 -1.43
CA GLY A 62 -10.28 6.13 -1.98
C GLY A 62 -10.29 5.07 -0.89
N VAL A 63 -10.92 3.93 -1.12
CA VAL A 63 -10.96 2.81 -0.18
C VAL A 63 -10.48 1.54 -0.85
N ALA A 64 -9.58 0.82 -0.18
CA ALA A 64 -9.21 -0.54 -0.55
C ALA A 64 -9.28 -1.43 0.69
N PHE A 65 -10.08 -2.49 0.59
CA PHE A 65 -10.26 -3.49 1.63
C PHE A 65 -10.09 -4.88 1.05
N ARG A 66 -9.35 -5.74 1.76
CA ARG A 66 -9.24 -7.17 1.46
C ARG A 66 -8.91 -7.96 2.72
N THR A 67 -9.61 -9.06 2.94
CA THR A 67 -9.25 -10.04 3.99
C THR A 67 -7.98 -10.79 3.61
N LEU A 68 -7.16 -11.16 4.61
CA LEU A 68 -5.87 -11.84 4.33
C LEU A 68 -6.05 -13.22 3.70
N ASP A 69 -7.20 -13.85 3.88
CA ASP A 69 -7.58 -15.11 3.20
C ASP A 69 -8.09 -14.87 1.75
N GLY A 70 -8.19 -13.61 1.32
CA GLY A 70 -8.62 -13.21 -0.02
C GLY A 70 -10.10 -13.46 -0.34
N LYS A 71 -10.91 -13.87 0.63
CA LYS A 71 -12.32 -14.26 0.40
C LYS A 71 -13.29 -13.10 0.37
N MET A 72 -12.90 -11.94 0.91
CA MET A 72 -13.71 -10.72 0.87
C MET A 72 -12.83 -9.56 0.42
N GLU A 73 -13.34 -8.76 -0.50
CA GLU A 73 -12.70 -7.52 -0.91
C GLU A 73 -13.73 -6.48 -1.33
N TRP A 74 -13.36 -5.23 -1.19
CA TRP A 74 -14.12 -4.10 -1.69
C TRP A 74 -13.18 -2.95 -2.04
N PHE A 75 -13.41 -2.35 -3.20
CA PHE A 75 -12.64 -1.25 -3.75
C PHE A 75 -13.58 -0.12 -4.18
N SER A 76 -13.28 1.09 -3.74
CA SER A 76 -13.96 2.30 -4.17
C SER A 76 -12.93 3.37 -4.47
N ARG A 77 -12.89 3.87 -5.70
CA ARG A 77 -11.85 4.80 -6.16
C ARG A 77 -10.43 4.38 -5.74
N ALA A 78 -10.20 3.07 -5.68
CA ALA A 78 -8.99 2.49 -5.11
C ALA A 78 -7.75 2.75 -5.99
N ASP A 79 -7.94 3.08 -7.25
CA ASP A 79 -6.89 3.37 -8.23
C ASP A 79 -6.73 4.88 -8.50
N ASP A 80 -7.55 5.73 -7.86
CA ASP A 80 -7.39 7.17 -7.92
C ASP A 80 -6.07 7.58 -7.25
N VAL A 81 -5.39 8.53 -7.88
CA VAL A 81 -4.10 9.02 -7.40
C VAL A 81 -4.30 10.09 -6.34
N PHE A 82 -3.69 9.91 -5.18
CA PHE A 82 -3.62 10.86 -4.08
C PHE A 82 -2.17 11.27 -3.82
N HIS A 83 -1.95 12.44 -3.23
CA HIS A 83 -0.66 12.75 -2.62
C HIS A 83 -0.43 11.77 -1.47
N ALA A 84 0.73 11.13 -1.41
CA ALA A 84 0.96 10.03 -0.45
C ALA A 84 1.01 10.48 1.00
N ALA A 85 1.31 11.76 1.27
CA ALA A 85 1.62 12.24 2.61
C ALA A 85 2.60 11.27 3.30
N SER A 86 2.46 11.04 4.61
CA SER A 86 3.38 10.15 5.33
C SER A 86 3.15 8.64 5.09
N THR A 87 2.16 8.22 4.31
CA THR A 87 2.03 6.80 3.94
C THR A 87 3.18 6.33 3.02
N MET A 88 3.89 7.26 2.37
CA MET A 88 5.12 6.99 1.61
C MET A 88 6.25 6.39 2.46
N LYS A 89 6.16 6.44 3.78
CA LYS A 89 7.15 5.88 4.71
C LYS A 89 7.08 4.34 4.79
N ILE A 90 5.97 3.74 4.38
CA ILE A 90 5.82 2.27 4.30
C ILE A 90 6.87 1.66 3.33
N PRO A 91 6.98 2.06 2.06
CA PRO A 91 8.00 1.52 1.17
C PRO A 91 9.43 1.85 1.60
N VAL A 92 9.68 2.97 2.29
CA VAL A 92 11.01 3.26 2.87
C VAL A 92 11.38 2.22 3.93
N MET A 93 10.44 1.84 4.80
CA MET A 93 10.64 0.77 5.78
C MET A 93 10.89 -0.58 5.09
N ILE A 94 10.12 -0.93 4.08
CA ILE A 94 10.30 -2.20 3.34
C ILE A 94 11.70 -2.25 2.72
N GLU A 95 12.15 -1.16 2.08
CA GLU A 95 13.48 -1.09 1.47
C GLU A 95 14.61 -1.20 2.50
N LEU A 96 14.46 -0.61 3.68
CA LEU A 96 15.44 -0.78 4.76
C LEU A 96 15.62 -2.27 5.13
N PHE A 97 14.52 -2.98 5.32
CA PHE A 97 14.54 -4.40 5.64
C PHE A 97 15.04 -5.25 4.46
N HIS A 98 14.75 -4.84 3.23
CA HIS A 98 15.26 -5.50 2.02
C HIS A 98 16.79 -5.39 1.93
N GLN A 99 17.35 -4.20 2.09
CA GLN A 99 18.81 -4.00 2.10
C GLN A 99 19.48 -4.70 3.29
N ALA A 100 18.81 -4.76 4.44
CA ALA A 100 19.31 -5.52 5.59
C ALA A 100 19.34 -7.02 5.31
N ARG A 101 18.33 -7.56 4.64
CA ARG A 101 18.29 -8.97 4.21
C ARG A 101 19.38 -9.30 3.20
N GLU A 102 19.70 -8.38 2.29
CA GLU A 102 20.78 -8.53 1.32
C GLU A 102 22.18 -8.32 1.92
N GLY A 103 22.28 -7.92 3.19
CA GLY A 103 23.55 -7.63 3.86
C GLY A 103 24.22 -6.33 3.43
N LYS A 104 23.50 -5.45 2.73
CA LYS A 104 23.98 -4.12 2.33
C LYS A 104 24.08 -3.15 3.51
N VAL A 105 23.21 -3.33 4.48
CA VAL A 105 23.19 -2.60 5.77
C VAL A 105 22.80 -3.58 6.88
N LYS A 106 23.05 -3.17 8.15
CA LYS A 106 22.47 -3.82 9.33
C LYS A 106 21.53 -2.86 10.02
N LEU A 107 20.47 -3.38 10.63
CA LEU A 107 19.47 -2.54 11.34
C LEU A 107 20.09 -1.77 12.52
N ASP A 108 21.16 -2.28 13.09
CA ASP A 108 21.94 -1.67 14.17
C ASP A 108 23.13 -0.82 13.68
N ASP A 109 23.35 -0.69 12.37
CA ASP A 109 24.37 0.22 11.85
C ASP A 109 24.11 1.65 12.33
N PRO A 110 25.14 2.34 12.85
CA PRO A 110 25.02 3.73 13.26
C PRO A 110 24.99 4.66 12.05
N LEU A 111 24.07 5.62 12.07
CA LEU A 111 24.02 6.72 11.12
C LEU A 111 24.21 8.05 11.85
N ILE A 112 25.13 8.88 11.37
CA ILE A 112 25.32 10.24 11.91
C ILE A 112 24.11 11.09 11.51
N ILE A 113 23.51 11.77 12.48
CA ILE A 113 22.39 12.68 12.26
C ILE A 113 22.91 13.99 11.68
N LYS A 114 22.51 14.27 10.43
CA LYS A 114 22.84 15.50 9.71
C LYS A 114 21.58 16.09 9.10
N ASN A 115 21.34 17.37 9.29
CA ASN A 115 20.22 18.07 8.65
C ASN A 115 20.68 18.71 7.33
N GLU A 116 21.10 17.87 6.42
CA GLU A 116 21.56 18.24 5.07
C GLU A 116 21.09 17.14 4.12
N PHE A 117 20.22 17.48 3.17
CA PHE A 117 19.63 16.56 2.21
C PHE A 117 19.80 17.10 0.79
N HIS A 118 19.85 16.22 -0.21
CA HIS A 118 20.07 16.60 -1.59
C HIS A 118 18.75 16.59 -2.37
N SER A 119 18.41 17.74 -2.97
CA SER A 119 17.27 17.81 -3.88
C SER A 119 17.49 16.90 -5.09
N LEU A 120 16.47 16.12 -5.44
CA LEU A 120 16.53 15.25 -6.62
C LEU A 120 16.44 16.01 -7.95
N VAL A 121 16.22 17.34 -7.92
CA VAL A 121 16.18 18.19 -9.11
C VAL A 121 17.57 18.53 -9.61
N ASP A 122 18.45 18.96 -8.70
CA ASP A 122 19.74 19.56 -9.06
C ASP A 122 20.88 19.22 -8.08
N GLY A 123 20.64 18.36 -7.10
CA GLY A 123 21.61 17.98 -6.07
C GLY A 123 21.92 19.08 -5.05
N SER A 124 21.21 20.21 -5.08
CA SER A 124 21.41 21.28 -4.09
C SER A 124 20.95 20.83 -2.70
N ILE A 125 21.64 21.33 -1.68
CA ILE A 125 21.35 21.00 -0.29
C ILE A 125 20.11 21.77 0.19
N TYR A 126 19.24 21.07 0.94
CA TYR A 126 18.15 21.65 1.73
C TYR A 126 18.15 21.07 3.14
N THR A 127 17.47 21.75 4.06
CA THR A 127 17.35 21.37 5.47
C THR A 127 15.88 21.33 5.86
N LEU A 128 15.56 20.60 6.91
CA LEU A 128 14.22 20.58 7.53
C LEU A 128 14.16 21.50 8.75
N ASP A 129 12.96 22.01 9.05
CA ASP A 129 12.71 22.76 10.29
C ASP A 129 12.16 21.82 11.36
N GLY A 130 12.80 21.81 12.54
CA GLY A 130 12.35 21.00 13.67
C GLY A 130 11.02 21.44 14.27
N ALA A 131 10.55 22.66 13.98
CA ALA A 131 9.24 23.15 14.41
C ALA A 131 8.07 22.44 13.68
N ASP A 132 8.33 21.94 12.46
CA ASP A 132 7.34 21.27 11.62
C ASP A 132 7.42 19.73 11.71
N ASP A 133 8.35 19.19 12.52
CA ASP A 133 8.52 17.74 12.69
C ASP A 133 7.88 17.25 13.99
N SER A 134 7.23 16.11 13.95
CA SER A 134 6.64 15.44 15.10
C SER A 134 7.68 14.87 16.10
N GLU A 135 8.99 14.89 15.77
CA GLU A 135 10.11 14.40 16.60
C GLU A 135 11.21 15.47 16.71
N ALA A 136 10.88 16.59 17.38
CA ALA A 136 11.80 17.71 17.54
C ALA A 136 13.11 17.34 18.32
N ASP A 137 13.08 16.29 19.15
CA ASP A 137 14.25 15.86 19.91
C ASP A 137 15.33 15.25 19.03
N LEU A 138 14.99 14.72 17.86
CA LEU A 138 15.99 14.23 16.91
C LEU A 138 16.89 15.35 16.38
N TYR A 139 16.39 16.59 16.27
CA TYR A 139 17.21 17.75 15.85
C TYR A 139 18.26 18.14 16.89
N LYS A 140 18.01 17.86 18.18
CA LYS A 140 18.99 18.05 19.27
C LYS A 140 20.11 17.01 19.21
N ALA A 141 19.93 15.94 18.46
CA ALA A 141 20.91 14.87 18.26
C ALA A 141 21.80 15.07 17.02
N ILE A 142 21.73 16.21 16.35
CA ILE A 142 22.63 16.52 15.21
C ILE A 142 24.09 16.37 15.63
N GLY A 143 24.89 15.67 14.84
CA GLY A 143 26.29 15.30 15.13
C GLY A 143 26.44 14.01 15.96
N GLN A 144 25.39 13.51 16.59
CA GLN A 144 25.35 12.20 17.25
C GLN A 144 24.97 11.10 16.28
N THR A 145 24.89 9.85 16.76
CA THR A 145 24.44 8.71 15.98
C THR A 145 23.10 8.17 16.47
N ARG A 146 22.32 7.60 15.55
CA ARG A 146 21.20 6.69 15.84
C ARG A 146 21.34 5.47 14.92
N THR A 147 20.82 4.32 15.35
CA THR A 147 20.79 3.15 14.51
C THR A 147 19.71 3.29 13.44
N LEU A 148 19.84 2.55 12.31
CA LEU A 148 18.85 2.54 11.25
C LEU A 148 17.48 2.07 11.77
N SER A 149 17.47 1.10 12.71
CA SER A 149 16.23 0.64 13.37
C SER A 149 15.58 1.73 14.22
N GLN A 150 16.37 2.52 14.98
CA GLN A 150 15.85 3.64 15.76
C GLN A 150 15.22 4.72 14.86
N LEU A 151 15.88 5.04 13.75
CA LEU A 151 15.33 5.99 12.77
C LEU A 151 14.05 5.44 12.11
N CYS A 152 14.02 4.16 11.77
CA CYS A 152 12.82 3.50 11.23
C CYS A 152 11.65 3.54 12.23
N GLU A 153 11.93 3.31 13.51
CA GLU A 153 10.93 3.42 14.58
C GLU A 153 10.33 4.84 14.62
N LEU A 154 11.16 5.88 14.66
CA LEU A 154 10.70 7.28 14.67
C LEU A 154 9.93 7.65 13.39
N MET A 155 10.43 7.22 12.22
CA MET A 155 9.77 7.42 10.93
C MET A 155 8.34 6.88 10.92
N ILE A 156 8.11 5.70 11.48
CA ILE A 156 6.82 5.02 11.43
C ILE A 156 5.92 5.45 12.59
N THR A 157 6.40 5.42 13.83
CA THR A 157 5.55 5.52 15.02
C THR A 157 5.10 6.94 15.32
N VAL A 158 5.96 7.93 15.15
CA VAL A 158 5.67 9.36 15.33
C VAL A 158 5.74 10.13 14.00
N SER A 159 5.96 9.43 12.89
CA SER A 159 5.97 10.05 11.55
C SER A 159 7.06 11.12 11.34
N SER A 160 8.22 11.03 12.01
CA SER A 160 9.31 12.01 11.84
C SER A 160 9.74 12.18 10.38
N ASN A 161 9.72 13.40 9.90
CA ASN A 161 10.19 13.76 8.56
C ASN A 161 11.71 13.72 8.48
N PHE A 162 12.38 14.14 9.56
CA PHE A 162 13.82 14.10 9.65
C PHE A 162 14.39 12.69 9.58
N ALA A 163 13.85 11.76 10.39
CA ALA A 163 14.22 10.36 10.33
C ALA A 163 13.94 9.75 8.94
N THR A 164 12.85 10.17 8.30
CA THR A 164 12.49 9.73 6.94
C THR A 164 13.55 10.13 5.92
N ASN A 165 13.97 11.40 5.90
CA ASN A 165 14.96 11.87 4.94
C ASN A 165 16.34 11.26 5.18
N LEU A 166 16.74 11.06 6.45
CA LEU A 166 17.97 10.34 6.78
C LEU A 166 17.99 8.92 6.20
N LEU A 167 16.87 8.22 6.29
CA LEU A 167 16.73 6.88 5.71
C LEU A 167 16.66 6.91 4.18
N ILE A 168 15.94 7.86 3.58
CA ILE A 168 15.88 8.01 2.11
C ILE A 168 17.27 8.27 1.55
N GLU A 169 18.04 9.18 2.16
CA GLU A 169 19.42 9.49 1.76
C GLU A 169 20.33 8.25 1.85
N LYS A 170 20.16 7.47 2.93
CA LYS A 170 20.95 6.25 3.15
C LYS A 170 20.61 5.13 2.18
N LEU A 171 19.33 4.92 1.90
CA LEU A 171 18.83 3.79 1.12
C LEU A 171 18.79 4.05 -0.39
N GLY A 172 18.61 5.31 -0.78
CA GLY A 172 18.44 5.74 -2.16
C GLY A 172 16.99 5.60 -2.67
N VAL A 173 16.47 6.69 -3.23
CA VAL A 173 15.08 6.75 -3.77
C VAL A 173 14.84 5.71 -4.87
N ASP A 174 15.84 5.44 -5.72
CA ASP A 174 15.70 4.48 -6.82
C ASP A 174 15.56 3.03 -6.31
N ASN A 175 16.24 2.69 -5.22
CA ASN A 175 16.07 1.39 -4.57
C ASN A 175 14.67 1.24 -3.99
N ILE A 176 14.14 2.29 -3.34
CA ILE A 176 12.77 2.31 -2.82
C ILE A 176 11.77 2.11 -3.96
N ARG A 177 11.95 2.76 -5.12
CA ARG A 177 11.12 2.54 -6.31
C ARG A 177 11.20 1.12 -6.83
N ALA A 178 12.40 0.55 -6.90
CA ALA A 178 12.61 -0.83 -7.35
C ALA A 178 11.86 -1.82 -6.46
N THR A 179 11.89 -1.61 -5.13
CA THR A 179 11.14 -2.41 -4.16
C THR A 179 9.62 -2.29 -4.37
N VAL A 180 9.10 -1.08 -4.57
CA VAL A 180 7.67 -0.88 -4.89
C VAL A 180 7.28 -1.63 -6.16
N THR A 181 8.08 -1.53 -7.22
CA THR A 181 7.85 -2.23 -8.49
C THR A 181 7.91 -3.74 -8.33
N SER A 182 8.89 -4.26 -7.60
CA SER A 182 9.05 -5.70 -7.36
C SER A 182 7.86 -6.33 -6.61
N LEU A 183 7.17 -5.53 -5.80
CA LEU A 183 5.97 -5.92 -5.07
C LEU A 183 4.67 -5.67 -5.87
N HIS A 184 4.78 -5.21 -7.12
CA HIS A 184 3.64 -4.85 -7.98
C HIS A 184 2.69 -3.82 -7.36
N ALA A 185 3.25 -2.89 -6.58
CA ALA A 185 2.52 -1.81 -5.92
C ALA A 185 2.58 -0.50 -6.72
N ASP A 186 2.43 -0.57 -8.04
CA ASP A 186 2.67 0.51 -9.01
C ASP A 186 1.86 1.79 -8.73
N GLY A 187 0.81 1.71 -7.92
CA GLY A 187 0.07 2.87 -7.42
C GLY A 187 0.86 3.74 -6.44
N MET A 188 1.94 3.22 -5.82
CA MET A 188 2.84 3.99 -4.96
C MET A 188 4.00 4.54 -5.77
N ASN A 189 4.19 5.85 -5.76
CA ASN A 189 5.22 6.50 -6.55
C ASN A 189 6.10 7.42 -5.68
N MET A 190 7.32 6.97 -5.39
CA MET A 190 8.32 7.71 -4.64
C MET A 190 9.14 8.59 -5.58
N ARG A 191 9.10 9.91 -5.41
CA ARG A 191 9.76 10.85 -6.31
C ARG A 191 10.70 11.83 -5.63
N ARG A 192 10.59 12.03 -4.31
CA ARG A 192 11.40 13.01 -3.58
C ARG A 192 11.50 12.69 -2.09
N GLY A 193 12.47 13.30 -1.42
CA GLY A 193 12.48 13.40 0.03
C GLY A 193 11.31 14.28 0.55
N VAL A 194 11.09 14.22 1.84
CA VAL A 194 10.12 15.10 2.51
C VAL A 194 10.67 16.53 2.47
N GLU A 195 9.82 17.50 2.16
CA GLU A 195 10.14 18.94 2.10
C GLU A 195 11.24 19.32 1.08
N ASP A 196 11.53 18.48 0.09
CA ASP A 196 12.25 18.91 -1.10
C ASP A 196 11.33 19.84 -1.91
N ASN A 197 11.37 21.14 -1.57
CA ASN A 197 10.50 22.15 -2.17
C ASN A 197 10.79 22.35 -3.65
N LYS A 198 12.06 22.23 -4.09
CA LYS A 198 12.39 22.30 -5.51
C LYS A 198 11.74 21.18 -6.32
N ALA A 199 11.76 19.97 -5.80
CA ALA A 199 11.10 18.85 -6.44
C ALA A 199 9.57 19.02 -6.41
N TYR A 200 9.02 19.55 -5.32
CA TYR A 200 7.60 19.89 -5.21
C TYR A 200 7.16 20.90 -6.29
N GLU A 201 7.91 22.01 -6.47
CA GLU A 201 7.65 23.03 -7.50
C GLU A 201 7.74 22.48 -8.92
N LYS A 202 8.53 21.42 -9.15
CA LYS A 202 8.60 20.69 -10.42
C LYS A 202 7.50 19.64 -10.59
N GLY A 203 6.51 19.57 -9.67
CA GLY A 203 5.44 18.58 -9.70
C GLY A 203 5.89 17.16 -9.35
N MET A 204 7.08 16.98 -8.79
CA MET A 204 7.61 15.68 -8.38
C MET A 204 7.07 15.26 -7.02
N ASN A 205 5.76 15.11 -6.90
CA ASN A 205 5.13 14.70 -5.65
C ASN A 205 5.17 13.18 -5.45
N ASN A 206 5.35 12.76 -4.19
CA ASN A 206 5.10 11.39 -3.78
C ASN A 206 3.60 11.14 -3.84
N THR A 207 3.18 10.16 -4.62
CA THR A 207 1.77 9.83 -4.82
C THR A 207 1.49 8.38 -4.48
N THR A 208 0.25 8.09 -4.15
CA THR A 208 -0.21 6.72 -3.86
C THR A 208 -1.64 6.51 -4.35
N THR A 209 -2.02 5.25 -4.43
CA THR A 209 -3.41 4.80 -4.55
C THR A 209 -3.77 3.92 -3.35
N ALA A 210 -5.04 3.79 -3.03
CA ALA A 210 -5.46 2.91 -1.94
C ALA A 210 -5.08 1.45 -2.24
N ARG A 211 -5.17 1.02 -3.50
CA ARG A 211 -4.74 -0.31 -3.94
C ARG A 211 -3.23 -0.52 -3.80
N GLY A 212 -2.41 0.46 -4.16
CA GLY A 212 -0.96 0.37 -4.03
C GLY A 212 -0.53 0.15 -2.58
N LEU A 213 -1.09 0.92 -1.64
CA LEU A 213 -0.83 0.74 -0.20
C LEU A 213 -1.36 -0.60 0.33
N LEU A 214 -2.54 -1.04 -0.14
CA LEU A 214 -3.08 -2.36 0.23
C LEU A 214 -2.11 -3.48 -0.17
N ILE A 215 -1.55 -3.44 -1.37
CA ILE A 215 -0.59 -4.45 -1.86
C ILE A 215 0.65 -4.48 -0.96
N LEU A 216 1.22 -3.33 -0.60
CA LEU A 216 2.39 -3.24 0.29
C LEU A 216 2.09 -3.83 1.68
N LEU A 217 0.97 -3.44 2.29
CA LEU A 217 0.58 -3.93 3.61
C LEU A 217 0.19 -5.42 3.59
N GLU A 218 -0.46 -5.88 2.53
CA GLU A 218 -0.75 -7.30 2.35
C GLU A 218 0.53 -8.12 2.20
N ALA A 219 1.53 -7.62 1.48
CA ALA A 219 2.84 -8.25 1.37
C ALA A 219 3.53 -8.35 2.75
N ILE A 220 3.49 -7.30 3.57
CA ILE A 220 3.98 -7.32 4.95
C ILE A 220 3.19 -8.34 5.77
N ALA A 221 1.86 -8.29 5.76
CA ALA A 221 1.01 -9.16 6.57
C ALA A 221 1.19 -10.66 6.25
N LYS A 222 1.49 -10.97 5.00
CA LYS A 222 1.69 -12.36 4.50
C LYS A 222 3.16 -12.82 4.52
N GLY A 223 4.07 -12.04 5.08
CA GLY A 223 5.50 -12.42 5.16
C GLY A 223 6.22 -12.39 3.82
N ARG A 224 5.73 -11.62 2.84
CA ARG A 224 6.21 -11.60 1.45
C ARG A 224 6.84 -10.27 1.01
N ALA A 225 6.84 -9.26 1.88
CA ALA A 225 7.43 -7.95 1.55
C ALA A 225 8.97 -8.04 1.40
N VAL A 226 9.60 -8.87 2.24
CA VAL A 226 11.02 -9.24 2.20
C VAL A 226 11.13 -10.73 2.51
N ASP A 227 10.96 -11.09 3.79
CA ASP A 227 10.88 -12.43 4.32
C ASP A 227 9.96 -12.45 5.56
N PRO A 228 9.59 -13.64 6.11
CA PRO A 228 8.69 -13.71 7.25
C PRO A 228 9.20 -13.04 8.52
N ASP A 229 10.51 -13.06 8.80
CA ASP A 229 11.11 -12.47 10.00
C ASP A 229 11.13 -10.95 9.91
N SER A 230 11.57 -10.41 8.80
CA SER A 230 11.51 -8.98 8.47
C SER A 230 10.08 -8.46 8.52
N SER A 231 9.14 -9.21 7.98
CA SER A 231 7.72 -8.83 7.96
C SER A 231 7.12 -8.78 9.37
N ARG A 232 7.47 -9.73 10.26
CA ARG A 232 7.06 -9.66 11.68
C ARG A 232 7.60 -8.41 12.36
N GLN A 233 8.87 -8.07 12.15
CA GLN A 233 9.46 -6.86 12.73
C GLN A 233 8.78 -5.60 12.21
N MET A 234 8.50 -5.50 10.91
CA MET A 234 7.76 -4.36 10.31
C MET A 234 6.35 -4.25 10.91
N VAL A 235 5.63 -5.37 11.09
CA VAL A 235 4.32 -5.37 11.78
C VAL A 235 4.46 -4.84 13.21
N GLU A 236 5.44 -5.29 13.98
CA GLU A 236 5.66 -4.81 15.35
C GLU A 236 5.93 -3.30 15.38
N ILE A 237 6.73 -2.75 14.46
CA ILE A 237 6.94 -1.30 14.36
C ILE A 237 5.62 -0.59 14.07
N LEU A 238 4.84 -1.05 13.09
CA LEU A 238 3.54 -0.47 12.71
C LEU A 238 2.51 -0.53 13.86
N THR A 239 2.57 -1.56 14.75
CA THR A 239 1.65 -1.64 15.90
C THR A 239 1.94 -0.59 16.98
N ARG A 240 3.10 0.04 16.96
CA ARG A 240 3.47 1.11 17.91
C ARG A 240 3.13 2.52 17.42
N GLN A 241 2.38 2.65 16.32
CA GLN A 241 1.88 3.93 15.83
C GLN A 241 1.19 4.73 16.92
N LYS A 242 1.47 6.04 17.00
CA LYS A 242 0.96 6.93 18.05
C LYS A 242 -0.33 7.67 17.67
N PHE A 243 -0.61 7.83 16.39
CA PHE A 243 -1.80 8.55 15.89
C PHE A 243 -2.94 7.55 15.65
N ASN A 244 -3.88 7.45 16.61
CA ASN A 244 -4.88 6.37 16.63
C ASN A 244 -6.33 6.87 16.49
N ASP A 245 -6.54 8.05 15.97
CA ASP A 245 -7.83 8.74 15.87
C ASP A 245 -8.66 8.36 14.60
N ALA A 246 -8.04 7.69 13.62
CA ALA A 246 -8.66 7.30 12.36
C ALA A 246 -9.18 5.85 12.38
N ILE A 247 -8.58 4.92 11.60
CA ILE A 247 -9.01 3.52 11.55
C ILE A 247 -9.09 2.88 12.95
N PRO A 248 -8.08 3.03 13.84
CA PRO A 248 -8.14 2.42 15.18
C PRO A 248 -9.35 2.84 16.00
N ALA A 249 -9.76 4.12 15.93
CA ALA A 249 -10.91 4.65 16.66
C ALA A 249 -12.26 4.00 16.26
N GLY A 250 -12.32 3.36 15.10
CA GLY A 250 -13.49 2.63 14.62
C GLY A 250 -13.56 1.18 15.07
N LEU A 251 -12.48 0.64 15.66
CA LEU A 251 -12.37 -0.77 16.00
C LEU A 251 -12.73 -1.03 17.47
N PRO A 252 -13.12 -2.26 17.84
CA PRO A 252 -13.32 -2.62 19.24
C PRO A 252 -12.05 -2.42 20.07
N PRO A 253 -12.15 -1.99 21.33
CA PRO A 253 -11.01 -1.86 22.22
C PRO A 253 -10.16 -3.13 22.30
N GLY A 254 -8.85 -2.99 22.26
CA GLY A 254 -7.91 -4.11 22.30
C GLY A 254 -7.70 -4.82 20.95
N THR A 255 -8.32 -4.38 19.86
CA THR A 255 -8.02 -4.91 18.53
C THR A 255 -6.57 -4.57 18.17
N ARG A 256 -5.74 -5.59 17.91
CA ARG A 256 -4.38 -5.39 17.42
C ARG A 256 -4.42 -4.84 15.99
N ILE A 257 -3.74 -3.73 15.79
CA ILE A 257 -3.66 -3.04 14.50
C ILE A 257 -2.21 -2.62 14.22
N ALA A 258 -1.77 -2.78 12.99
CA ALA A 258 -0.48 -2.31 12.49
C ALA A 258 -0.76 -1.32 11.37
N HIS A 259 -0.44 -0.03 11.56
CA HIS A 259 -0.88 0.99 10.61
C HIS A 259 0.08 2.17 10.47
N LYS A 260 -0.13 2.95 9.42
CA LYS A 260 0.57 4.20 9.15
C LYS A 260 -0.40 5.26 8.67
N THR A 261 -0.45 6.36 9.39
CA THR A 261 -1.19 7.57 9.00
C THR A 261 -0.40 8.46 8.05
N GLY A 262 -1.08 9.38 7.40
CA GLY A 262 -0.45 10.43 6.60
C GLY A 262 -1.38 11.63 6.48
N ASP A 263 -0.91 12.81 6.84
CA ASP A 263 -1.67 14.05 6.77
C ASP A 263 -0.83 15.20 6.23
N ILE A 264 -1.47 16.07 5.51
CA ILE A 264 -1.09 17.42 5.13
C ILE A 264 -2.37 18.22 4.92
N THR A 265 -2.27 19.51 4.63
CA THR A 265 -3.46 20.38 4.42
C THR A 265 -4.50 19.72 3.53
N LYS A 266 -5.72 19.48 4.05
CA LYS A 266 -6.88 18.87 3.37
C LYS A 266 -6.66 17.45 2.86
N ILE A 267 -5.64 16.76 3.33
CA ILE A 267 -5.36 15.35 3.03
C ILE A 267 -5.17 14.62 4.35
N HIS A 268 -5.89 13.51 4.54
CA HIS A 268 -5.75 12.65 5.69
C HIS A 268 -5.95 11.19 5.29
N HIS A 269 -4.98 10.35 5.60
CA HIS A 269 -4.91 8.96 5.19
C HIS A 269 -4.64 8.05 6.39
N ASP A 270 -5.15 6.83 6.32
CA ASP A 270 -4.72 5.75 7.19
C ASP A 270 -4.70 4.43 6.42
N ALA A 271 -3.65 3.64 6.61
CA ALA A 271 -3.42 2.37 5.94
C ALA A 271 -3.04 1.32 6.99
N ALA A 272 -3.85 0.27 7.14
CA ALA A 272 -3.83 -0.62 8.29
C ALA A 272 -3.92 -2.10 7.93
N ILE A 273 -3.17 -2.93 8.69
CA ILE A 273 -3.40 -4.37 8.86
C ILE A 273 -4.17 -4.54 10.16
N VAL A 274 -5.38 -5.06 10.11
CA VAL A 274 -6.26 -5.25 11.27
C VAL A 274 -6.33 -6.72 11.62
N TYR A 275 -5.92 -7.08 12.84
CA TYR A 275 -5.94 -8.44 13.37
C TYR A 275 -7.28 -8.73 14.07
N ALA A 276 -8.36 -8.72 13.28
CA ALA A 276 -9.71 -9.13 13.67
C ALA A 276 -9.80 -10.68 13.71
N PRO A 277 -10.91 -11.28 14.16
CA PRO A 277 -11.17 -12.71 14.00
C PRO A 277 -11.01 -13.21 12.55
N ARG A 278 -11.34 -12.37 11.57
CA ARG A 278 -10.93 -12.51 10.16
C ARG A 278 -10.01 -11.33 9.83
N PRO A 279 -8.68 -11.54 9.79
CA PRO A 279 -7.74 -10.44 9.57
C PRO A 279 -7.86 -9.85 8.17
N PHE A 280 -7.63 -8.54 8.07
CA PHE A 280 -7.76 -7.83 6.79
C PHE A 280 -6.78 -6.64 6.68
N VAL A 281 -6.59 -6.18 5.47
CA VAL A 281 -5.98 -4.88 5.16
C VAL A 281 -7.08 -3.89 4.81
N LEU A 282 -6.99 -2.69 5.36
CA LEU A 282 -7.87 -1.57 5.05
C LEU A 282 -7.03 -0.31 4.82
N VAL A 283 -7.26 0.32 3.69
CA VAL A 283 -6.66 1.62 3.34
C VAL A 283 -7.79 2.60 3.06
N ILE A 284 -7.72 3.78 3.68
CA ILE A 284 -8.66 4.87 3.45
C ILE A 284 -7.84 6.14 3.17
N LEU A 285 -8.01 6.68 1.98
CA LEU A 285 -7.38 7.92 1.54
C LEU A 285 -8.45 9.00 1.41
N VAL A 286 -8.27 10.13 2.08
CA VAL A 286 -9.23 11.25 2.09
C VAL A 286 -8.56 12.51 1.58
N ARG A 287 -9.24 13.23 0.68
CA ARG A 287 -8.84 14.54 0.16
C ARG A 287 -10.04 15.50 0.12
N GLY A 288 -9.82 16.76 0.53
CA GLY A 288 -10.80 17.83 0.40
C GLY A 288 -11.53 18.20 1.69
N MET A 289 -11.35 17.47 2.79
CA MET A 289 -11.90 17.87 4.10
C MET A 289 -10.97 18.88 4.77
N ALA A 290 -11.55 19.95 5.34
CA ALA A 290 -10.78 21.02 5.97
C ALA A 290 -10.24 20.61 7.35
N GLU A 291 -11.06 19.88 8.13
CA GLU A 291 -10.76 19.51 9.50
C GLU A 291 -10.30 18.05 9.60
N LEU A 292 -9.13 17.80 10.19
CA LEU A 292 -8.60 16.45 10.40
C LEU A 292 -9.55 15.58 11.23
N LYS A 293 -10.17 16.16 12.28
CA LYS A 293 -11.12 15.43 13.14
C LYS A 293 -12.33 14.85 12.36
N ASP A 294 -12.81 15.57 11.34
CA ASP A 294 -13.97 15.13 10.56
C ASP A 294 -13.58 14.00 9.61
N SER A 295 -12.39 14.07 9.00
CA SER A 295 -11.86 12.97 8.20
C SER A 295 -11.49 11.75 9.05
N ALA A 296 -10.95 11.94 10.26
CA ALA A 296 -10.70 10.87 11.22
C ALA A 296 -12.01 10.15 11.60
N ALA A 297 -13.06 10.92 11.94
CA ALA A 297 -14.38 10.36 12.27
C ALA A 297 -14.99 9.57 11.10
N LEU A 298 -14.84 10.06 9.86
CA LEU A 298 -15.27 9.33 8.65
C LEU A 298 -14.52 8.00 8.50
N MET A 299 -13.19 8.01 8.64
CA MET A 299 -12.36 6.80 8.55
C MET A 299 -12.70 5.79 9.66
N ALA A 300 -12.91 6.27 10.89
CA ALA A 300 -13.35 5.43 12.00
C ALA A 300 -14.71 4.79 11.75
N ASP A 301 -15.67 5.53 11.18
CA ASP A 301 -16.99 4.98 10.86
C ASP A 301 -16.92 3.92 9.76
N ILE A 302 -16.14 4.15 8.70
CA ILE A 302 -15.89 3.16 7.63
C ILE A 302 -15.23 1.91 8.22
N ALA A 303 -14.19 2.06 9.05
CA ALA A 303 -13.46 0.96 9.67
C ALA A 303 -14.36 0.11 10.57
N ARG A 304 -15.23 0.74 11.38
CA ARG A 304 -16.20 0.05 12.24
C ARG A 304 -17.13 -0.85 11.43
N ARG A 305 -17.63 -0.34 10.32
CA ARG A 305 -18.55 -1.06 9.45
C ARG A 305 -17.87 -2.23 8.76
N ILE A 306 -16.67 -2.02 8.21
CA ILE A 306 -15.88 -3.08 7.57
C ILE A 306 -15.54 -4.18 8.58
N TYR A 307 -15.16 -3.82 9.82
CA TYR A 307 -14.91 -4.79 10.88
C TYR A 307 -16.14 -5.64 11.19
N GLN A 308 -17.32 -5.03 11.28
CA GLN A 308 -18.57 -5.73 11.52
C GLN A 308 -18.92 -6.70 10.39
N SER A 309 -18.79 -6.28 9.13
CA SER A 309 -19.02 -7.13 7.96
C SER A 309 -18.03 -8.31 7.91
N ALA A 310 -16.74 -8.06 8.15
CA ALA A 310 -15.72 -9.10 8.18
C ALA A 310 -15.98 -10.14 9.28
N LYS A 311 -16.51 -9.72 10.44
CA LYS A 311 -16.85 -10.59 11.56
C LYS A 311 -18.07 -11.47 11.26
N GLN A 312 -19.13 -10.94 10.68
CA GLN A 312 -20.38 -11.66 10.40
C GLN A 312 -20.14 -12.84 9.45
N ASN A 313 -19.31 -12.66 8.44
CA ASN A 313 -18.97 -13.69 7.47
C ASN A 313 -18.02 -14.80 8.00
N THR A 314 -17.58 -14.75 9.26
CA THR A 314 -16.90 -15.87 9.92
C THR A 314 -17.88 -16.88 10.53
N SER A 315 -19.12 -16.49 10.82
CA SER A 315 -20.16 -17.32 11.46
C SER A 315 -20.99 -18.16 10.48
N SER A 316 -20.90 -17.90 9.17
CA SER A 316 -21.53 -18.73 8.13
C SER A 316 -20.57 -19.83 7.65
N GLY A 317 -20.15 -20.71 8.56
CA GLY A 317 -19.60 -22.03 8.23
C GLY A 317 -20.64 -22.91 7.51
N PRO A 318 -20.24 -23.96 6.78
CA PRO A 318 -21.16 -24.76 6.00
C PRO A 318 -22.28 -25.30 6.89
N VAL A 319 -23.53 -25.00 6.51
CA VAL A 319 -24.72 -25.63 7.08
C VAL A 319 -24.54 -27.14 6.90
N ALA A 320 -24.33 -27.85 8.00
CA ALA A 320 -24.31 -29.30 8.00
C ALA A 320 -25.65 -29.78 7.45
N THR A 321 -25.66 -30.27 6.23
CA THR A 321 -26.81 -31.03 5.69
C THR A 321 -27.00 -32.28 6.56
N SER A 322 -27.93 -32.23 7.48
CA SER A 322 -28.47 -33.40 8.17
C SER A 322 -28.92 -34.39 7.10
N LYS A 323 -28.17 -35.47 6.90
CA LYS A 323 -28.69 -36.65 6.23
C LYS A 323 -29.72 -37.24 7.16
N ALA A 324 -30.99 -37.14 6.77
CA ALA A 324 -32.05 -37.99 7.33
C ALA A 324 -31.65 -39.44 7.07
N ILE A 325 -31.66 -40.22 8.14
CA ILE A 325 -31.57 -41.69 8.12
C ILE A 325 -32.99 -42.18 7.91
N GLU A 326 -33.23 -42.88 6.80
CA GLU A 326 -34.20 -43.95 6.69
C GLU A 326 -33.48 -45.23 6.33
#